data_f8109f74580ef5aaff9d1472c7a1e878
#
_entry.id   f8109f74580ef5aaff9d1472c7a1e878
#
_cell.length_a   1.000
_cell.length_b   1.000
_cell.length_c   1.000
_cell.angle_alpha   90.00
_cell.angle_beta   90.00
_cell.angle_gamma   90.00
#
_symmetry.space_group_name_H-M   'P 1'
#
loop_
_entity.id
_entity.type
_entity.pdbx_description
1 polymer ?
#
loop_
_entity_poly.entity_id
_entity_poly.type
_entity_poly.pdbx_seq_one_letter_code
_entity_poly.pdbx_strand_id
1 'polypeptide(L)'
;MTSYLYDSQGYEIKLEMTKTFNPSKAGVSDDIRDLGVLVSFLGPAEPEYEGITYEKDPYVFSRLEFPFLAQWNYHAVRDSWGPEENGMWISPLTRIYLKDTGIRKSGLKIVYYVPSWLAQLDASLKIWVNGELIRELSLREEGTFTEIMDVSEAGREVQEYLEKAHRILKILLSEFDRVCQKYGLRYYLICGSLLGAVRHQDLIPWDDDVDVAMPRKDFDQLLRYVKDEWKADGDFMFLDYNEMGGHAFLDYMTRLVYMKEEIPVSIFRKIKGKGRSDVDSHLPMDIYVLDNASDNEKLHQLQTQFIRGLYGLAMGHRAYINPADYENRDKQTQKIVRTLSSIGRWIPVSWIFSCYEWVRKWNKNKKCENYFESNGFIYCIPWKFKQQWFGEGTRLPLGEITVSVPKDYKAFLNMHYGNFSQYPPMDVRKPTHSVDASGIF
;
A
#
# COMPACT_ATOMS: atom_id res chain seq x y z
N MET A 1 -27.63 11.05 -3.96
CA MET A 1 -26.73 10.07 -3.31
C MET A 1 -25.35 10.68 -3.36
N THR A 2 -24.88 11.22 -2.27
CA THR A 2 -23.58 11.88 -2.17
C THR A 2 -22.53 10.78 -2.13
N SER A 3 -21.79 10.64 -3.21
CA SER A 3 -20.59 9.81 -3.26
C SER A 3 -19.61 10.33 -2.21
N TYR A 4 -19.46 9.60 -1.13
CA TYR A 4 -18.36 9.82 -0.19
C TYR A 4 -17.09 9.39 -0.89
N LEU A 5 -16.51 10.30 -1.63
CA LEU A 5 -15.12 10.24 -2.05
C LEU A 5 -14.30 10.20 -0.76
N TYR A 6 -13.94 9.02 -0.31
CA TYR A 6 -12.92 8.82 0.70
C TYR A 6 -11.61 9.20 0.04
N ASP A 7 -11.18 10.37 0.39
CA ASP A 7 -10.13 11.14 -0.20
C ASP A 7 -8.76 10.49 -0.05
N SER A 8 -8.15 10.20 -1.21
CA SER A 8 -6.72 10.33 -1.41
C SER A 8 -6.21 11.77 -1.13
N GLN A 9 -7.06 12.69 -0.70
CA GLN A 9 -6.82 14.12 -0.51
C GLN A 9 -6.60 14.44 0.98
N GLY A 10 -5.65 13.74 1.60
CA GLY A 10 -5.13 14.11 2.91
C GLY A 10 -3.79 14.81 2.78
N TYR A 11 -3.48 15.66 3.76
CA TYR A 11 -2.18 16.31 3.90
C TYR A 11 -1.45 15.80 5.13
N GLU A 12 -0.24 15.31 4.94
CA GLU A 12 0.74 15.19 6.02
C GLU A 12 1.44 16.54 6.18
N ILE A 13 1.21 17.21 7.30
CA ILE A 13 1.90 18.44 7.68
C ILE A 13 2.99 18.08 8.67
N LYS A 14 4.25 18.29 8.28
CA LYS A 14 5.38 18.13 9.17
C LYS A 14 5.90 19.51 9.58
N LEU A 15 5.89 19.78 10.88
CA LEU A 15 6.45 20.99 11.50
C LEU A 15 7.78 20.61 12.13
N GLU A 16 8.87 21.20 11.65
CA GLU A 16 10.23 20.91 12.09
C GLU A 16 10.91 22.19 12.62
N MET A 17 11.33 22.14 13.85
CA MET A 17 12.06 23.23 14.50
C MET A 17 13.56 23.07 14.36
N THR A 18 14.28 24.09 13.94
CA THR A 18 15.74 24.06 13.91
C THR A 18 16.35 24.16 15.30
N LYS A 19 15.64 24.81 16.22
CA LYS A 19 16.00 24.89 17.64
C LYS A 19 14.73 24.88 18.49
N THR A 20 14.84 24.34 19.70
CA THR A 20 13.81 24.33 20.72
C THR A 20 14.36 24.82 22.05
N PHE A 21 13.47 25.14 22.98
CA PHE A 21 13.81 25.56 24.32
C PHE A 21 13.34 24.52 25.34
N ASN A 22 14.24 24.17 26.25
CA ASN A 22 13.90 23.28 27.36
C ASN A 22 13.94 24.07 28.68
N PRO A 23 12.75 24.34 29.26
CA PRO A 23 12.68 25.19 30.48
C PRO A 23 13.44 24.61 31.66
N SER A 24 13.44 23.32 31.88
CA SER A 24 14.14 22.66 32.97
C SER A 24 15.66 22.75 32.80
N LYS A 25 16.19 22.49 31.60
CA LYS A 25 17.61 22.62 31.30
C LYS A 25 18.11 24.08 31.44
N ALA A 26 17.22 25.03 31.18
CA ALA A 26 17.52 26.47 31.33
C ALA A 26 17.32 26.98 32.75
N GLY A 27 16.82 26.16 33.68
CA GLY A 27 16.56 26.57 35.07
C GLY A 27 15.38 27.52 35.24
N VAL A 28 14.45 27.55 34.29
CA VAL A 28 13.28 28.45 34.28
C VAL A 28 12.07 27.82 34.98
N SER A 29 11.87 26.53 34.81
CA SER A 29 10.78 25.77 35.44
C SER A 29 11.13 24.28 35.45
N ASP A 30 10.26 23.47 36.06
CA ASP A 30 10.38 21.99 36.08
C ASP A 30 9.95 21.33 34.80
N ASP A 31 9.55 22.09 33.76
CA ASP A 31 9.10 21.54 32.49
C ASP A 31 10.29 20.97 31.69
N ILE A 32 10.27 19.66 31.49
CA ILE A 32 11.34 18.91 30.83
C ILE A 32 11.17 18.82 29.30
N ARG A 33 10.09 19.36 28.75
CA ARG A 33 9.80 19.31 27.33
C ARG A 33 10.73 20.18 26.51
N ASP A 34 11.11 19.74 25.33
CA ASP A 34 11.78 20.59 24.33
C ASP A 34 10.71 21.31 23.50
N LEU A 35 10.43 22.58 23.85
CA LEU A 35 9.30 23.33 23.30
C LEU A 35 9.74 24.14 22.05
N GLY A 36 8.87 24.09 21.02
CA GLY A 36 8.93 24.93 19.84
C GLY A 36 7.95 26.10 19.91
N VAL A 37 7.21 26.34 18.84
CA VAL A 37 6.10 27.30 18.81
C VAL A 37 4.82 26.68 19.38
N LEU A 38 3.91 27.52 19.84
CA LEU A 38 2.55 27.10 20.22
C LEU A 38 1.60 27.29 19.04
N VAL A 39 1.11 26.19 18.46
CA VAL A 39 0.15 26.21 17.34
C VAL A 39 -1.26 26.31 17.88
N SER A 40 -2.00 27.35 17.49
CA SER A 40 -3.40 27.55 17.88
C SER A 40 -4.41 27.23 16.75
N PHE A 41 -3.95 27.23 15.50
CA PHE A 41 -4.76 26.83 14.35
C PHE A 41 -3.89 26.20 13.26
N LEU A 42 -4.41 25.15 12.64
CA LEU A 42 -3.85 24.56 11.42
C LEU A 42 -5.00 23.94 10.59
N GLY A 43 -5.20 24.43 9.38
CA GLY A 43 -6.29 23.97 8.51
C GLY A 43 -6.45 24.82 7.27
N PRO A 44 -7.61 24.72 6.56
CA PRO A 44 -7.89 25.54 5.40
C PRO A 44 -7.99 27.03 5.78
N ALA A 45 -7.51 27.92 4.89
CA ALA A 45 -7.65 29.36 5.10
C ALA A 45 -9.12 29.78 5.10
N GLU A 46 -9.91 29.19 4.20
CA GLU A 46 -11.38 29.32 4.15
C GLU A 46 -11.99 27.91 4.20
N PRO A 47 -12.50 27.46 5.35
CA PRO A 47 -13.09 26.12 5.48
C PRO A 47 -14.39 26.02 4.67
N GLU A 48 -14.57 24.90 3.98
CA GLU A 48 -15.79 24.64 3.18
C GLU A 48 -17.04 24.43 4.04
N TYR A 49 -16.88 24.11 5.32
CA TYR A 49 -17.99 24.03 6.29
C TYR A 49 -17.61 24.49 7.70
N GLU A 50 -18.60 25.00 8.39
CA GLU A 50 -18.48 25.35 9.80
C GLU A 50 -18.60 24.09 10.66
N GLY A 51 -17.62 23.89 11.52
CA GLY A 51 -17.59 22.79 12.48
C GLY A 51 -16.49 21.77 12.25
N ILE A 52 -16.10 21.10 13.33
CA ILE A 52 -15.16 19.98 13.31
C ILE A 52 -15.99 18.71 13.06
N THR A 53 -15.83 18.09 11.90
CA THR A 53 -16.48 16.81 11.63
C THR A 53 -15.65 15.67 12.17
N TYR A 54 -16.25 14.87 13.08
CA TYR A 54 -15.68 13.61 13.50
C TYR A 54 -15.89 12.59 12.39
N GLU A 55 -14.80 12.15 11.82
CA GLU A 55 -14.84 11.17 10.76
C GLU A 55 -14.71 9.75 11.28
N LYS A 56 -15.15 8.78 10.45
CA LYS A 56 -14.91 7.37 10.73
C LYS A 56 -13.43 7.01 10.76
N ASP A 57 -12.58 7.86 10.18
CA ASP A 57 -11.13 7.71 10.18
C ASP A 57 -10.53 8.46 11.39
N PRO A 58 -10.02 7.75 12.39
CA PRO A 58 -9.46 8.37 13.60
C PRO A 58 -8.08 9.00 13.37
N TYR A 59 -7.51 8.92 12.16
CA TYR A 59 -6.14 9.36 11.90
C TYR A 59 -6.04 10.72 11.22
N VAL A 60 -7.16 11.37 10.94
CA VAL A 60 -7.18 12.69 10.30
C VAL A 60 -8.09 13.66 11.02
N PHE A 61 -7.73 14.95 10.96
CA PHE A 61 -8.58 16.05 11.36
C PHE A 61 -9.07 16.81 10.13
N SER A 62 -10.24 17.43 10.22
CA SER A 62 -10.67 18.43 9.25
C SER A 62 -9.86 19.73 9.42
N ARG A 63 -9.59 20.12 10.65
CA ARG A 63 -8.70 21.21 11.05
C ARG A 63 -8.32 21.07 12.52
N LEU A 64 -7.21 21.67 12.90
CA LEU A 64 -6.77 21.83 14.29
C LEU A 64 -7.06 23.28 14.71
N GLU A 65 -7.89 23.48 15.72
CA GLU A 65 -8.29 24.79 16.19
C GLU A 65 -8.43 24.79 17.73
N PHE A 66 -7.92 25.81 18.40
CA PHE A 66 -7.97 25.95 19.84
C PHE A 66 -8.78 27.22 20.25
N PRO A 67 -9.47 27.18 21.39
CA PRO A 67 -9.52 26.10 22.37
C PRO A 67 -10.23 24.86 21.83
N PHE A 68 -9.62 23.70 22.05
CA PHE A 68 -10.10 22.45 21.50
C PHE A 68 -11.25 21.91 22.37
N LEU A 69 -12.45 21.92 21.86
CA LEU A 69 -13.65 21.46 22.58
C LEU A 69 -13.92 19.95 22.45
N ALA A 70 -13.13 19.26 21.63
CA ALA A 70 -13.32 17.86 21.26
C ALA A 70 -12.22 16.95 21.80
N GLN A 71 -12.44 15.62 21.71
CA GLN A 71 -11.43 14.65 22.15
C GLN A 71 -10.16 14.75 21.28
N TRP A 72 -9.03 14.90 21.95
CA TRP A 72 -7.72 14.90 21.32
C TRP A 72 -7.44 13.56 20.64
N ASN A 73 -6.97 13.60 19.40
CA ASN A 73 -6.65 12.42 18.63
C ASN A 73 -5.13 12.27 18.45
N TYR A 74 -4.52 11.49 19.33
CA TYR A 74 -3.09 11.18 19.27
C TYR A 74 -2.65 10.40 18.01
N HIS A 75 -3.56 9.85 17.25
CA HIS A 75 -3.24 9.16 16.00
C HIS A 75 -3.09 10.13 14.82
N ALA A 76 -3.83 11.25 14.85
CA ALA A 76 -3.77 12.27 13.81
C ALA A 76 -2.70 13.34 14.10
N VAL A 77 -2.19 13.41 15.32
CA VAL A 77 -1.06 14.28 15.69
C VAL A 77 -0.01 13.44 16.40
N ARG A 78 1.19 13.42 15.85
CA ARG A 78 2.33 12.64 16.38
C ARG A 78 3.48 13.53 16.76
N ASP A 79 4.22 13.06 17.74
CA ASP A 79 5.46 13.70 18.19
C ASP A 79 5.23 15.15 18.71
N SER A 80 4.03 15.45 19.24
CA SER A 80 3.71 16.70 19.93
C SER A 80 3.63 16.51 21.43
N TRP A 81 3.61 17.63 22.17
CA TRP A 81 3.45 17.60 23.63
C TRP A 81 1.99 17.54 24.11
N GLY A 82 1.07 17.37 23.18
CA GLY A 82 -0.36 17.34 23.46
C GLY A 82 -1.03 18.71 23.53
N PRO A 83 -2.35 18.75 23.70
CA PRO A 83 -3.11 20.00 23.73
C PRO A 83 -3.00 20.69 25.07
N GLU A 84 -2.94 22.00 25.03
CA GLU A 84 -3.14 22.91 26.15
C GLU A 84 -4.35 23.80 25.90
N GLU A 85 -4.73 24.67 26.82
CA GLU A 85 -5.95 25.49 26.72
C GLU A 85 -6.01 26.31 25.41
N ASN A 86 -4.91 26.91 25.02
CA ASN A 86 -4.86 27.85 23.88
C ASN A 86 -4.07 27.38 22.68
N GLY A 87 -3.58 26.14 22.70
CA GLY A 87 -2.77 25.63 21.60
C GLY A 87 -2.08 24.33 21.91
N MET A 88 -1.21 23.94 20.99
CA MET A 88 -0.37 22.75 21.08
C MET A 88 1.10 23.14 20.92
N TRP A 89 1.91 22.87 21.93
CA TRP A 89 3.36 22.99 21.76
C TRP A 89 3.88 21.92 20.81
N ILE A 90 4.56 22.38 19.77
CA ILE A 90 5.23 21.43 18.90
C ILE A 90 6.58 21.00 19.52
N SER A 91 6.93 19.74 19.28
CA SER A 91 8.24 19.18 19.56
C SER A 91 9.25 19.59 18.48
N PRO A 92 10.53 19.16 18.56
CA PRO A 92 11.46 19.38 17.46
C PRO A 92 10.96 18.92 16.11
N LEU A 93 10.10 17.89 16.07
CA LEU A 93 9.48 17.36 14.87
C LEU A 93 8.06 16.89 15.17
N THR A 94 7.06 17.61 14.73
CA THR A 94 5.63 17.27 14.90
C THR A 94 4.98 16.97 13.56
N ARG A 95 4.21 15.89 13.49
CA ARG A 95 3.41 15.52 12.30
C ARG A 95 1.93 15.61 12.60
N ILE A 96 1.19 16.20 11.67
CA ILE A 96 -0.26 16.41 11.75
C ILE A 96 -0.88 15.97 10.42
N TYR A 97 -1.94 15.19 10.51
CA TYR A 97 -2.65 14.69 9.33
C TYR A 97 -3.99 15.38 9.23
N LEU A 98 -4.17 16.11 8.12
CA LEU A 98 -5.39 16.86 7.82
C LEU A 98 -6.07 16.29 6.58
N LYS A 99 -7.42 16.26 6.61
CA LYS A 99 -8.21 16.04 5.41
C LYS A 99 -8.27 17.34 4.60
N ASP A 100 -8.35 17.22 3.28
CA ASP A 100 -8.63 18.38 2.44
C ASP A 100 -10.09 18.81 2.58
N THR A 101 -10.33 19.81 3.39
CA THR A 101 -11.62 20.47 3.60
C THR A 101 -11.61 21.89 3.08
N GLY A 102 -10.92 22.11 1.95
CA GLY A 102 -10.72 23.42 1.32
C GLY A 102 -9.25 23.89 1.33
N ILE A 103 -8.31 23.09 1.85
CA ILE A 103 -6.87 23.46 1.89
C ILE A 103 -6.33 23.68 0.48
N ARG A 104 -6.65 22.79 -0.46
CA ARG A 104 -6.20 22.90 -1.84
C ARG A 104 -6.71 24.16 -2.52
N LYS A 105 -7.92 24.58 -2.18
CA LYS A 105 -8.60 25.72 -2.82
C LYS A 105 -8.22 27.06 -2.19
N SER A 106 -8.10 27.10 -0.87
CA SER A 106 -7.91 28.34 -0.10
C SER A 106 -6.52 28.49 0.50
N GLY A 107 -5.69 27.45 0.44
CA GLY A 107 -4.38 27.39 1.07
C GLY A 107 -4.40 26.82 2.47
N LEU A 108 -3.23 26.37 2.94
CA LEU A 108 -2.99 25.93 4.30
C LEU A 108 -2.71 27.13 5.19
N LYS A 109 -3.56 27.35 6.18
CA LYS A 109 -3.39 28.38 7.23
C LYS A 109 -2.82 27.77 8.48
N ILE A 110 -1.78 28.42 9.04
CA ILE A 110 -1.27 28.14 10.37
C ILE A 110 -1.29 29.42 11.22
N VAL A 111 -1.74 29.32 12.46
CA VAL A 111 -1.62 30.37 13.48
C VAL A 111 -0.76 29.83 14.61
N TYR A 112 0.31 30.53 14.94
CA TYR A 112 1.27 30.10 15.94
C TYR A 112 1.80 31.27 16.77
N TYR A 113 2.16 31.00 18.02
CA TYR A 113 2.78 31.95 18.93
C TYR A 113 4.28 31.62 19.11
N VAL A 114 5.10 32.64 18.97
CA VAL A 114 6.54 32.60 19.23
C VAL A 114 6.80 33.25 20.56
N PRO A 115 7.24 32.52 21.59
CA PRO A 115 7.57 33.12 22.87
C PRO A 115 8.94 33.86 22.84
N SER A 116 9.11 34.81 23.75
CA SER A 116 10.33 35.66 23.83
C SER A 116 11.63 34.86 23.94
N TRP A 117 11.61 33.78 24.68
CA TRP A 117 12.79 32.91 24.83
C TRP A 117 13.14 32.16 23.52
N LEU A 118 12.18 31.84 22.67
CA LEU A 118 12.42 31.20 21.37
C LEU A 118 12.96 32.23 20.37
N ALA A 119 12.39 33.44 20.37
CA ALA A 119 12.81 34.53 19.48
C ALA A 119 14.30 34.90 19.62
N GLN A 120 14.88 34.66 20.80
CA GLN A 120 16.30 34.90 21.08
C GLN A 120 17.24 33.80 20.58
N LEU A 121 16.72 32.64 20.19
CA LEU A 121 17.55 31.49 19.80
C LEU A 121 17.96 31.48 18.32
N ASP A 122 17.53 32.44 17.51
CA ASP A 122 17.70 32.42 16.05
C ASP A 122 17.22 31.06 15.50
N ALA A 123 15.99 30.72 15.83
CA ALA A 123 15.31 29.49 15.40
C ALA A 123 14.55 29.70 14.11
N SER A 124 14.28 28.64 13.38
CA SER A 124 13.30 28.62 12.28
C SER A 124 12.31 27.47 12.42
N LEU A 125 11.12 27.69 11.87
CA LEU A 125 10.07 26.68 11.69
C LEU A 125 10.02 26.30 10.21
N LYS A 126 10.30 25.05 9.90
CA LYS A 126 10.12 24.46 8.55
C LYS A 126 8.77 23.78 8.48
N ILE A 127 8.00 24.12 7.47
CA ILE A 127 6.68 23.57 7.19
C ILE A 127 6.77 22.73 5.92
N TRP A 128 6.59 21.43 6.10
CA TRP A 128 6.57 20.46 5.02
C TRP A 128 5.14 19.99 4.81
N VAL A 129 4.75 19.79 3.57
CA VAL A 129 3.43 19.24 3.20
C VAL A 129 3.65 18.09 2.23
N ASN A 130 3.15 16.91 2.57
CA ASN A 130 3.32 15.69 1.76
C ASN A 130 4.78 15.43 1.34
N GLY A 131 5.73 15.67 2.24
CA GLY A 131 7.16 15.49 1.99
C GLY A 131 7.87 16.66 1.31
N GLU A 132 7.17 17.68 0.83
CA GLU A 132 7.73 18.86 0.19
C GLU A 132 7.92 20.02 1.18
N LEU A 133 9.08 20.68 1.17
CA LEU A 133 9.32 21.87 1.97
C LEU A 133 8.61 23.07 1.35
N ILE A 134 7.49 23.48 1.97
CA ILE A 134 6.67 24.61 1.47
C ILE A 134 7.23 25.95 1.97
N ARG A 135 7.65 26.02 3.25
CA ARG A 135 8.11 27.27 3.84
C ARG A 135 9.10 27.06 4.98
N GLU A 136 10.05 27.97 5.10
CA GLU A 136 10.87 28.15 6.27
C GLU A 136 10.65 29.55 6.84
N LEU A 137 10.25 29.63 8.13
CA LEU A 137 9.88 30.85 8.82
C LEU A 137 10.97 31.17 9.86
N SER A 138 11.53 32.36 9.84
CA SER A 138 12.46 32.84 10.83
C SER A 138 11.69 33.32 12.09
N LEU A 139 12.05 32.85 13.27
CA LEU A 139 11.32 33.07 14.52
C LEU A 139 12.11 34.06 15.41
N ARG A 140 12.26 35.33 14.95
CA ARG A 140 13.11 36.35 15.63
C ARG A 140 12.32 37.33 16.47
N GLU A 141 11.00 37.31 16.40
CA GLU A 141 10.13 38.22 17.13
C GLU A 141 9.12 37.46 17.96
N GLU A 142 8.86 37.95 19.19
CA GLU A 142 7.81 37.44 20.04
C GLU A 142 6.46 37.90 19.50
N GLY A 143 5.47 36.99 19.49
CA GLY A 143 4.11 37.33 19.07
C GLY A 143 3.36 36.18 18.45
N THR A 144 2.12 36.46 18.09
CA THR A 144 1.23 35.55 17.34
C THR A 144 1.28 35.91 15.86
N PHE A 145 1.57 34.92 15.05
CA PHE A 145 1.71 35.06 13.59
C PHE A 145 0.70 34.18 12.88
N THR A 146 0.33 34.63 11.70
CA THR A 146 -0.56 33.88 10.79
C THR A 146 0.13 33.78 9.44
N GLU A 147 0.27 32.54 8.96
CA GLU A 147 0.75 32.26 7.62
C GLU A 147 -0.33 31.53 6.82
N ILE A 148 -0.47 31.92 5.55
CA ILE A 148 -1.28 31.20 4.55
C ILE A 148 -0.35 30.81 3.41
N MET A 149 -0.35 29.53 3.07
CA MET A 149 0.54 28.95 2.08
C MET A 149 -0.26 28.25 1.01
N ASP A 150 0.10 28.49 -0.25
CA ASP A 150 -0.40 27.68 -1.35
C ASP A 150 0.26 26.30 -1.28
N VAL A 151 -0.56 25.26 -1.23
CA VAL A 151 -0.16 23.85 -1.19
C VAL A 151 -0.92 23.04 -2.26
N SER A 152 -1.48 23.72 -3.25
CA SER A 152 -2.29 23.09 -4.29
C SER A 152 -1.54 22.03 -5.11
N GLU A 153 -0.22 22.18 -5.24
CA GLU A 153 0.64 21.25 -5.97
C GLU A 153 1.25 20.16 -5.09
N ALA A 154 1.22 20.33 -3.76
CA ALA A 154 1.86 19.38 -2.83
C ALA A 154 1.19 18.00 -2.89
N GLY A 155 1.95 16.96 -3.29
CA GLY A 155 1.47 15.60 -3.48
C GLY A 155 0.64 15.36 -4.74
N ARG A 156 0.58 16.34 -5.67
CA ARG A 156 -0.17 16.23 -6.92
C ARG A 156 0.29 15.08 -7.80
N GLU A 157 1.59 14.88 -7.92
CA GLU A 157 2.15 13.78 -8.71
C GLU A 157 1.68 12.40 -8.23
N VAL A 158 1.64 12.20 -6.91
CA VAL A 158 1.15 10.94 -6.29
C VAL A 158 -0.34 10.77 -6.55
N GLN A 159 -1.12 11.85 -6.44
CA GLN A 159 -2.56 11.79 -6.70
C GLN A 159 -2.85 11.46 -8.17
N GLU A 160 -2.22 12.15 -9.12
CA GLU A 160 -2.37 11.88 -10.55
C GLU A 160 -1.95 10.44 -10.91
N TYR A 161 -0.88 9.95 -10.27
CA TYR A 161 -0.47 8.55 -10.37
C TYR A 161 -1.57 7.60 -9.88
N LEU A 162 -2.11 7.80 -8.67
CA LEU A 162 -3.15 6.93 -8.09
C LEU A 162 -4.46 6.96 -8.89
N GLU A 163 -4.90 8.13 -9.37
CA GLU A 163 -6.08 8.25 -10.23
C GLU A 163 -5.91 7.45 -11.52
N LYS A 164 -4.74 7.54 -12.13
CA LYS A 164 -4.41 6.77 -13.33
C LYS A 164 -4.31 5.27 -13.02
N ALA A 165 -3.65 4.90 -11.92
CA ALA A 165 -3.53 3.51 -11.49
C ALA A 165 -4.90 2.88 -11.24
N HIS A 166 -5.77 3.54 -10.46
CA HIS A 166 -7.12 3.04 -10.16
C HIS A 166 -7.96 2.85 -11.42
N ARG A 167 -7.86 3.77 -12.38
CA ARG A 167 -8.57 3.63 -13.67
C ARG A 167 -8.08 2.40 -14.44
N ILE A 168 -6.77 2.19 -14.53
CA ILE A 168 -6.17 1.02 -15.20
C ILE A 168 -6.57 -0.27 -14.48
N LEU A 169 -6.49 -0.31 -13.15
CA LEU A 169 -6.85 -1.48 -12.35
C LEU A 169 -8.34 -1.86 -12.50
N LYS A 170 -9.24 -0.87 -12.57
CA LYS A 170 -10.66 -1.12 -12.86
C LYS A 170 -10.89 -1.64 -14.28
N ILE A 171 -10.13 -1.19 -15.27
CA ILE A 171 -10.15 -1.75 -16.64
C ILE A 171 -9.71 -3.21 -16.62
N LEU A 172 -8.61 -3.54 -15.94
CA LEU A 172 -8.11 -4.91 -15.78
C LEU A 172 -9.14 -5.83 -15.11
N LEU A 173 -9.73 -5.38 -14.00
CA LEU A 173 -10.76 -6.13 -13.29
C LEU A 173 -12.02 -6.35 -14.14
N SER A 174 -12.47 -5.32 -14.86
CA SER A 174 -13.65 -5.41 -15.72
C SER A 174 -13.44 -6.41 -16.85
N GLU A 175 -12.28 -6.40 -17.48
CA GLU A 175 -11.94 -7.36 -18.54
C GLU A 175 -11.79 -8.77 -17.97
N PHE A 176 -11.13 -8.92 -16.84
CA PHE A 176 -10.97 -10.21 -16.20
C PHE A 176 -12.32 -10.81 -15.78
N ASP A 177 -13.19 -10.00 -15.18
CA ASP A 177 -14.56 -10.39 -14.82
C ASP A 177 -15.38 -10.79 -16.05
N ARG A 178 -15.28 -10.03 -17.15
CA ARG A 178 -15.93 -10.37 -18.44
C ARG A 178 -15.54 -11.76 -18.91
N VAL A 179 -14.25 -12.08 -18.92
CA VAL A 179 -13.73 -13.38 -19.34
C VAL A 179 -14.20 -14.48 -18.40
N CYS A 180 -14.10 -14.25 -17.09
CA CYS A 180 -14.56 -15.22 -16.09
C CYS A 180 -16.06 -15.50 -16.21
N GLN A 181 -16.90 -14.49 -16.39
CA GLN A 181 -18.33 -14.68 -16.60
C GLN A 181 -18.63 -15.43 -17.91
N LYS A 182 -17.95 -15.08 -19.00
CA LYS A 182 -18.11 -15.72 -20.31
C LYS A 182 -17.90 -17.24 -20.26
N TYR A 183 -16.94 -17.69 -19.47
CA TYR A 183 -16.57 -19.11 -19.39
C TYR A 183 -17.03 -19.80 -18.09
N GLY A 184 -17.80 -19.13 -17.25
CA GLY A 184 -18.29 -19.66 -15.98
C GLY A 184 -17.18 -19.99 -14.99
N LEU A 185 -16.12 -19.17 -14.95
CA LEU A 185 -14.96 -19.33 -14.07
C LEU A 185 -15.14 -18.54 -12.78
N ARG A 186 -14.78 -19.15 -11.66
CA ARG A 186 -14.80 -18.48 -10.37
C ARG A 186 -13.47 -17.77 -10.13
N TYR A 187 -13.58 -16.57 -9.65
CA TYR A 187 -12.48 -15.80 -9.10
C TYR A 187 -12.99 -14.99 -7.90
N TYR A 188 -12.08 -14.48 -7.09
CA TYR A 188 -12.41 -13.69 -5.92
C TYR A 188 -11.37 -12.59 -5.75
N LEU A 189 -11.81 -11.37 -5.44
CA LEU A 189 -10.90 -10.37 -4.87
C LEU A 189 -10.37 -10.88 -3.53
N ILE A 190 -9.09 -10.61 -3.27
CA ILE A 190 -8.42 -10.95 -2.01
C ILE A 190 -7.64 -9.73 -1.48
N CYS A 191 -7.01 -9.87 -0.33
CA CYS A 191 -6.08 -8.91 0.25
C CYS A 191 -6.61 -7.46 0.29
N GLY A 192 -5.78 -6.48 -0.13
CA GLY A 192 -6.09 -5.05 -0.18
C GLY A 192 -7.28 -4.74 -1.06
N SER A 193 -7.39 -5.40 -2.21
CA SER A 193 -8.49 -5.23 -3.16
C SER A 193 -9.85 -5.61 -2.57
N LEU A 194 -9.91 -6.73 -1.83
CA LEU A 194 -11.13 -7.13 -1.10
C LEU A 194 -11.45 -6.15 0.03
N LEU A 195 -10.43 -5.73 0.77
CA LEU A 195 -10.59 -4.74 1.83
C LEU A 195 -11.13 -3.42 1.29
N GLY A 196 -10.66 -2.98 0.12
CA GLY A 196 -11.17 -1.82 -0.61
C GLY A 196 -12.66 -1.95 -0.93
N ALA A 197 -13.06 -3.04 -1.58
CA ALA A 197 -14.47 -3.30 -1.91
C ALA A 197 -15.40 -3.30 -0.68
N VAL A 198 -14.94 -3.82 0.46
CA VAL A 198 -15.74 -3.93 1.69
C VAL A 198 -15.77 -2.63 2.48
N ARG A 199 -14.63 -1.98 2.67
CA ARG A 199 -14.48 -0.81 3.56
C ARG A 199 -14.74 0.51 2.83
N HIS A 200 -14.27 0.63 1.60
CA HIS A 200 -14.34 1.86 0.80
C HIS A 200 -15.43 1.81 -0.28
N GLN A 201 -15.95 0.62 -0.61
CA GLN A 201 -16.80 0.37 -1.77
C GLN A 201 -16.14 0.78 -3.10
N ASP A 202 -14.83 0.85 -3.08
CA ASP A 202 -13.92 1.14 -4.19
C ASP A 202 -12.53 0.56 -3.86
N LEU A 203 -11.52 0.81 -4.69
CA LEU A 203 -10.13 0.55 -4.33
C LEU A 203 -9.75 1.37 -3.08
N ILE A 204 -8.77 0.87 -2.31
CA ILE A 204 -8.23 1.65 -1.20
C ILE A 204 -7.55 2.90 -1.79
N PRO A 205 -7.86 4.13 -1.31
CA PRO A 205 -7.44 5.37 -1.98
C PRO A 205 -5.93 5.53 -2.20
N TRP A 206 -5.11 4.92 -1.37
CA TRP A 206 -3.64 4.97 -1.43
C TRP A 206 -2.99 3.68 -1.95
N ASP A 207 -3.79 2.70 -2.38
CA ASP A 207 -3.31 1.41 -2.88
C ASP A 207 -3.19 1.44 -4.41
N ASP A 208 -2.16 0.83 -4.94
CA ASP A 208 -1.85 0.86 -6.37
C ASP A 208 -1.71 -0.53 -6.98
N ASP A 209 -2.35 -1.53 -6.37
CA ASP A 209 -2.41 -2.89 -6.89
C ASP A 209 -3.81 -3.50 -6.82
N VAL A 210 -4.00 -4.61 -7.49
CA VAL A 210 -5.20 -5.43 -7.43
C VAL A 210 -4.83 -6.90 -7.46
N ASP A 211 -5.38 -7.61 -6.47
CA ASP A 211 -5.19 -9.03 -6.26
C ASP A 211 -6.48 -9.81 -6.46
N VAL A 212 -6.43 -10.83 -7.31
CA VAL A 212 -7.51 -11.81 -7.46
C VAL A 212 -6.99 -13.23 -7.20
N ALA A 213 -7.84 -14.10 -6.70
CA ALA A 213 -7.53 -15.51 -6.52
C ALA A 213 -8.49 -16.40 -7.28
N MET A 214 -7.98 -17.48 -7.87
CA MET A 214 -8.78 -18.47 -8.57
C MET A 214 -8.55 -19.88 -8.01
N PRO A 215 -9.63 -20.68 -7.80
CA PRO A 215 -9.45 -22.11 -7.54
C PRO A 215 -8.69 -22.78 -8.68
N ARG A 216 -7.82 -23.73 -8.36
CA ARG A 216 -6.98 -24.47 -9.33
C ARG A 216 -7.75 -24.93 -10.57
N LYS A 217 -8.96 -25.45 -10.38
CA LYS A 217 -9.77 -25.96 -11.48
C LYS A 217 -10.14 -24.85 -12.46
N ASP A 218 -10.55 -23.70 -11.94
CA ASP A 218 -10.98 -22.55 -12.74
C ASP A 218 -9.76 -21.90 -13.42
N PHE A 219 -8.63 -21.82 -12.71
CA PHE A 219 -7.37 -21.34 -13.28
C PHE A 219 -6.86 -22.23 -14.43
N ASP A 220 -6.86 -23.57 -14.26
CA ASP A 220 -6.46 -24.49 -15.34
C ASP A 220 -7.40 -24.38 -16.55
N GLN A 221 -8.67 -24.00 -16.36
CA GLN A 221 -9.60 -23.71 -17.46
C GLN A 221 -9.28 -22.36 -18.11
N LEU A 222 -9.02 -21.31 -17.33
CA LEU A 222 -8.62 -20.00 -17.84
C LEU A 222 -7.44 -20.11 -18.82
N LEU A 223 -6.41 -20.87 -18.46
CA LEU A 223 -5.24 -21.08 -19.32
C LEU A 223 -5.54 -21.63 -20.72
N ARG A 224 -6.71 -22.26 -20.92
CA ARG A 224 -7.14 -22.74 -22.25
C ARG A 224 -7.67 -21.61 -23.13
N TYR A 225 -8.17 -20.53 -22.52
CA TYR A 225 -8.80 -19.42 -23.22
C TYR A 225 -7.91 -18.20 -23.37
N VAL A 226 -6.81 -18.14 -22.61
CA VAL A 226 -5.89 -16.97 -22.55
C VAL A 226 -5.43 -16.53 -23.94
N LYS A 227 -5.06 -17.48 -24.83
CA LYS A 227 -4.55 -17.16 -26.18
C LYS A 227 -5.63 -16.62 -27.11
N ASP A 228 -6.89 -16.98 -26.86
CA ASP A 228 -8.03 -16.52 -27.68
C ASP A 228 -8.53 -15.16 -27.18
N GLU A 229 -8.56 -14.94 -25.86
CA GLU A 229 -9.08 -13.73 -25.24
C GLU A 229 -8.03 -12.61 -25.22
N TRP A 230 -6.80 -12.94 -24.87
CA TRP A 230 -5.70 -11.96 -24.70
C TRP A 230 -4.56 -12.30 -25.67
N LYS A 231 -4.70 -11.83 -26.89
CA LYS A 231 -3.72 -12.04 -27.96
C LYS A 231 -2.46 -11.23 -27.68
N ALA A 232 -1.33 -11.71 -28.19
CA ALA A 232 -0.03 -11.09 -27.94
C ALA A 232 0.11 -9.64 -28.44
N ASP A 233 -0.71 -9.26 -29.42
CA ASP A 233 -0.80 -7.91 -30.01
C ASP A 233 -2.07 -7.15 -29.57
N GLY A 234 -2.79 -7.66 -28.58
CA GLY A 234 -4.02 -7.08 -28.07
C GLY A 234 -3.80 -6.03 -26.99
N ASP A 235 -4.93 -5.51 -26.49
CA ASP A 235 -4.95 -4.49 -25.43
C ASP A 235 -4.51 -5.04 -24.08
N PHE A 236 -4.59 -6.37 -23.90
CA PHE A 236 -4.28 -7.07 -22.67
C PHE A 236 -3.26 -8.17 -22.91
N MET A 237 -2.31 -8.28 -21.98
CA MET A 237 -1.29 -9.32 -22.02
C MET A 237 -1.36 -10.17 -20.75
N PHE A 238 -1.46 -11.49 -20.95
CA PHE A 238 -1.38 -12.46 -19.86
C PHE A 238 0.06 -12.92 -19.70
N LEU A 239 0.58 -12.85 -18.50
CA LEU A 239 1.94 -13.22 -18.16
C LEU A 239 1.93 -14.32 -17.10
N ASP A 240 2.51 -15.44 -17.38
CA ASP A 240 2.89 -16.42 -16.37
C ASP A 240 4.42 -16.44 -16.19
N TYR A 241 4.88 -17.15 -15.17
CA TYR A 241 6.31 -17.22 -14.86
C TYR A 241 7.15 -17.88 -15.98
N ASN A 242 6.54 -18.64 -16.90
CA ASN A 242 7.22 -19.21 -18.06
C ASN A 242 7.44 -18.17 -19.17
N GLU A 243 6.48 -17.25 -19.32
CA GLU A 243 6.50 -16.23 -20.36
C GLU A 243 7.25 -14.97 -19.95
N MET A 244 7.36 -14.70 -18.65
CA MET A 244 8.13 -13.56 -18.12
C MET A 244 9.63 -13.69 -18.33
N GLY A 245 10.08 -14.75 -18.92
CA GLY A 245 11.43 -14.78 -19.40
C GLY A 245 12.11 -16.11 -19.27
N GLY A 246 12.30 -16.82 -20.31
CA GLY A 246 13.16 -17.99 -20.37
C GLY A 246 14.57 -17.80 -19.78
N HIS A 247 14.94 -16.59 -19.31
CA HIS A 247 16.20 -16.26 -18.67
C HIS A 247 16.13 -15.26 -17.51
N ALA A 248 14.94 -14.80 -17.10
CA ALA A 248 14.79 -13.85 -15.99
C ALA A 248 13.55 -14.19 -15.16
N PHE A 249 13.69 -15.11 -14.24
CA PHE A 249 12.66 -15.40 -13.25
C PHE A 249 12.46 -14.17 -12.36
N LEU A 250 11.21 -13.70 -12.24
CA LEU A 250 10.84 -12.67 -11.27
C LEU A 250 10.26 -13.33 -10.00
N ASP A 251 9.15 -14.01 -10.17
CA ASP A 251 8.42 -14.78 -9.16
C ASP A 251 7.49 -15.78 -9.86
N TYR A 252 6.69 -16.52 -9.10
CA TYR A 252 5.70 -17.45 -9.65
C TYR A 252 4.31 -16.80 -9.87
N MET A 253 4.20 -15.49 -9.70
CA MET A 253 2.93 -14.81 -9.87
C MET A 253 2.50 -14.81 -11.34
N THR A 254 1.20 -14.99 -11.54
CA THR A 254 0.55 -14.84 -12.84
C THR A 254 -0.10 -13.46 -12.89
N ARG A 255 -0.01 -12.79 -14.02
CA ARG A 255 -0.43 -11.40 -14.16
C ARG A 255 -1.26 -11.15 -15.41
N LEU A 256 -2.21 -10.22 -15.31
CA LEU A 256 -2.83 -9.59 -16.47
C LEU A 256 -2.39 -8.14 -16.51
N VAL A 257 -1.98 -7.66 -17.69
CA VAL A 257 -1.43 -6.31 -17.92
C VAL A 257 -2.22 -5.61 -19.00
N TYR A 258 -2.57 -4.34 -18.78
CA TYR A 258 -3.19 -3.48 -19.79
C TYR A 258 -2.13 -2.71 -20.56
N MET A 259 -2.01 -2.98 -21.87
CA MET A 259 -0.87 -2.54 -22.69
C MET A 259 -1.06 -1.18 -23.38
N LYS A 260 -2.25 -0.57 -23.28
CA LYS A 260 -2.51 0.73 -23.96
C LYS A 260 -2.01 1.94 -23.19
N GLU A 261 -1.76 1.81 -21.91
CA GLU A 261 -1.37 2.93 -21.07
C GLU A 261 -0.18 2.59 -20.21
N GLU A 262 0.89 3.31 -20.41
CA GLU A 262 2.08 3.21 -19.58
C GLU A 262 1.89 3.95 -18.25
N ILE A 263 2.33 3.33 -17.19
CA ILE A 263 2.44 3.89 -15.86
C ILE A 263 3.69 3.30 -15.19
N PRO A 264 4.65 4.11 -14.73
CA PRO A 264 5.88 3.58 -14.14
C PRO A 264 5.59 2.75 -12.90
N VAL A 265 6.07 1.50 -12.88
CA VAL A 265 5.94 0.59 -11.73
C VAL A 265 7.26 -0.04 -11.35
N SER A 266 7.48 -0.24 -10.05
CA SER A 266 8.74 -0.75 -9.53
C SER A 266 8.88 -2.27 -9.69
N ILE A 267 7.74 -3.00 -9.79
CA ILE A 267 7.71 -4.45 -9.74
C ILE A 267 8.56 -5.12 -10.85
N PHE A 268 8.56 -4.54 -12.05
CA PHE A 268 9.32 -5.07 -13.19
C PHE A 268 10.76 -4.56 -13.27
N ARG A 269 11.20 -3.64 -12.41
CA ARG A 269 12.60 -3.18 -12.38
C ARG A 269 13.60 -4.32 -12.19
N LYS A 270 13.19 -5.39 -11.54
CA LYS A 270 14.03 -6.58 -11.28
C LYS A 270 14.33 -7.40 -12.55
N ILE A 271 13.65 -7.12 -13.66
CA ILE A 271 13.79 -7.83 -14.93
C ILE A 271 14.76 -7.11 -15.89
N LYS A 272 15.29 -5.94 -15.54
CA LYS A 272 16.18 -5.13 -16.40
C LYS A 272 17.31 -5.97 -16.99
N GLY A 273 17.37 -5.99 -18.32
CA GLY A 273 18.50 -6.49 -19.11
C GLY A 273 18.25 -7.73 -19.95
N LYS A 274 17.21 -8.54 -19.72
CA LYS A 274 16.87 -9.74 -20.52
C LYS A 274 15.40 -10.14 -20.49
N GLY A 275 14.49 -9.30 -19.99
CA GLY A 275 13.05 -9.54 -19.97
C GLY A 275 12.32 -8.75 -21.05
N ARG A 276 11.01 -8.91 -21.11
CA ARG A 276 10.14 -8.09 -21.98
C ARG A 276 10.14 -6.66 -21.45
N SER A 277 10.92 -5.78 -22.07
CA SER A 277 10.97 -4.36 -21.76
C SER A 277 9.62 -3.64 -22.00
N ASP A 278 8.75 -4.24 -22.82
CA ASP A 278 7.43 -3.75 -23.17
C ASP A 278 6.43 -3.76 -22.01
N VAL A 279 6.69 -4.46 -20.90
CA VAL A 279 5.81 -4.49 -19.70
C VAL A 279 6.36 -3.69 -18.52
N ASP A 280 7.59 -3.22 -18.59
CA ASP A 280 8.28 -2.54 -17.46
C ASP A 280 7.59 -1.24 -17.03
N SER A 281 6.77 -0.67 -17.92
CA SER A 281 6.04 0.58 -17.70
C SER A 281 4.53 0.37 -17.53
N HIS A 282 4.06 -0.86 -17.31
CA HIS A 282 2.63 -1.14 -17.26
C HIS A 282 2.24 -1.77 -15.91
N LEU A 283 1.12 -1.32 -15.37
CA LEU A 283 0.59 -1.80 -14.10
C LEU A 283 -0.06 -3.18 -14.28
N PRO A 284 0.33 -4.21 -13.52
CA PRO A 284 -0.29 -5.52 -13.56
C PRO A 284 -1.43 -5.66 -12.55
N MET A 285 -2.30 -6.63 -12.80
CA MET A 285 -3.17 -7.25 -11.80
C MET A 285 -2.62 -8.63 -11.48
N ASP A 286 -2.45 -8.94 -10.20
CA ASP A 286 -1.91 -10.21 -9.73
C ASP A 286 -2.98 -11.29 -9.59
N ILE A 287 -2.71 -12.48 -10.13
CA ILE A 287 -3.63 -13.63 -10.13
C ILE A 287 -3.03 -14.75 -9.29
N TYR A 288 -3.60 -14.93 -8.11
CA TYR A 288 -3.24 -15.99 -7.19
C TYR A 288 -3.96 -17.30 -7.54
N VAL A 289 -3.30 -18.42 -7.27
CA VAL A 289 -3.88 -19.74 -7.50
C VAL A 289 -4.13 -20.44 -6.17
N LEU A 290 -5.39 -20.76 -5.92
CA LEU A 290 -5.85 -21.50 -4.74
C LEU A 290 -5.73 -23.00 -5.01
N ASP A 291 -4.63 -23.59 -4.53
CA ASP A 291 -4.44 -25.03 -4.55
C ASP A 291 -4.94 -25.67 -3.25
N ASN A 292 -5.29 -26.96 -3.32
CA ASN A 292 -5.72 -27.72 -2.15
C ASN A 292 -4.56 -27.90 -1.17
N ALA A 293 -4.72 -27.36 0.04
CA ALA A 293 -3.80 -27.58 1.17
C ALA A 293 -4.10 -28.93 1.82
N SER A 294 -3.08 -29.72 2.12
CA SER A 294 -3.27 -30.96 2.89
C SER A 294 -3.85 -30.67 4.27
N ASP A 295 -4.86 -31.46 4.68
CA ASP A 295 -5.42 -31.38 6.03
C ASP A 295 -4.41 -31.92 7.07
N ASN A 296 -3.47 -32.77 6.65
CA ASN A 296 -2.33 -33.15 7.48
C ASN A 296 -1.28 -32.03 7.50
N GLU A 297 -1.09 -31.44 8.67
CA GLU A 297 -0.21 -30.29 8.87
C GLU A 297 1.25 -30.55 8.44
N LYS A 298 1.78 -31.72 8.77
CA LYS A 298 3.17 -32.10 8.41
C LYS A 298 3.36 -32.20 6.89
N LEU A 299 2.36 -32.76 6.19
CA LEU A 299 2.40 -32.85 4.73
C LEU A 299 2.26 -31.47 4.06
N HIS A 300 1.41 -30.60 4.64
CA HIS A 300 1.30 -29.22 4.16
C HIS A 300 2.61 -28.45 4.35
N GLN A 301 3.21 -28.53 5.54
CA GLN A 301 4.50 -27.92 5.82
C GLN A 301 5.60 -28.44 4.88
N LEU A 302 5.64 -29.73 4.63
CA LEU A 302 6.60 -30.33 3.70
C LEU A 302 6.40 -29.79 2.29
N GLN A 303 5.15 -29.77 1.79
CA GLN A 303 4.80 -29.22 0.46
C GLN A 303 5.24 -27.77 0.33
N THR A 304 4.91 -26.92 1.30
CA THR A 304 5.24 -25.50 1.26
C THR A 304 6.74 -25.22 1.40
N GLN A 305 7.46 -26.05 2.14
CA GLN A 305 8.93 -25.99 2.21
C GLN A 305 9.56 -26.35 0.87
N PHE A 306 9.06 -27.35 0.15
CA PHE A 306 9.53 -27.67 -1.20
C PHE A 306 9.27 -26.52 -2.16
N ILE A 307 8.08 -25.91 -2.15
CA ILE A 307 7.76 -24.74 -2.98
C ILE A 307 8.74 -23.59 -2.69
N ARG A 308 9.00 -23.28 -1.42
CA ARG A 308 9.94 -22.24 -0.99
C ARG A 308 11.37 -22.54 -1.40
N GLY A 309 11.78 -23.81 -1.34
CA GLY A 309 13.08 -24.28 -1.82
C GLY A 309 13.25 -24.08 -3.33
N LEU A 310 12.22 -24.48 -4.11
CA LEU A 310 12.19 -24.28 -5.55
C LEU A 310 12.18 -22.80 -5.93
N TYR A 311 11.49 -21.95 -5.17
CA TYR A 311 11.56 -20.50 -5.33
C TYR A 311 12.99 -19.99 -5.14
N GLY A 312 13.67 -20.43 -4.07
CA GLY A 312 15.08 -20.07 -3.83
C GLY A 312 16.03 -20.52 -4.95
N LEU A 313 15.81 -21.71 -5.53
CA LEU A 313 16.56 -22.17 -6.70
C LEU A 313 16.26 -21.31 -7.92
N ALA A 314 14.99 -21.02 -8.22
CA ALA A 314 14.58 -20.20 -9.37
C ALA A 314 15.14 -18.77 -9.30
N MET A 315 15.33 -18.22 -8.11
CA MET A 315 16.00 -16.92 -7.94
C MET A 315 17.40 -16.85 -8.55
N GLY A 316 18.08 -18.00 -8.73
CA GLY A 316 19.36 -18.07 -9.45
C GLY A 316 19.29 -17.62 -10.91
N HIS A 317 18.10 -17.60 -11.49
CA HIS A 317 17.81 -17.15 -12.86
C HIS A 317 17.31 -15.70 -12.95
N ARG A 318 17.22 -14.97 -11.83
CA ARG A 318 16.94 -13.54 -11.86
C ARG A 318 18.08 -12.78 -12.52
N ALA A 319 17.74 -11.77 -13.33
CA ALA A 319 18.74 -10.87 -13.92
C ALA A 319 19.53 -10.12 -12.83
N TYR A 320 18.87 -9.82 -11.71
CA TYR A 320 19.48 -9.14 -10.59
C TYR A 320 18.81 -9.59 -9.28
N ILE A 321 19.61 -9.89 -8.27
CA ILE A 321 19.18 -10.12 -6.90
C ILE A 321 19.58 -8.88 -6.10
N ASN A 322 18.61 -8.07 -5.71
CA ASN A 322 18.91 -6.89 -4.89
C ASN A 322 19.29 -7.34 -3.46
N PRO A 323 20.52 -7.08 -3.01
CA PRO A 323 20.91 -7.40 -1.63
C PRO A 323 20.01 -6.75 -0.59
N ALA A 324 19.52 -5.52 -0.83
CA ALA A 324 18.65 -4.79 0.08
C ALA A 324 17.33 -5.52 0.38
N ASP A 325 16.82 -6.34 -0.55
CA ASP A 325 15.62 -7.17 -0.32
C ASP A 325 15.82 -8.19 0.82
N TYR A 326 17.05 -8.43 1.25
CA TYR A 326 17.43 -9.46 2.23
C TYR A 326 18.26 -8.92 3.41
N GLU A 327 18.72 -7.68 3.38
CA GLU A 327 19.56 -7.09 4.44
C GLU A 327 18.83 -7.03 5.78
N ASN A 328 17.52 -6.79 5.74
CA ASN A 328 16.64 -6.76 6.92
C ASN A 328 16.22 -8.15 7.42
N ARG A 329 16.66 -9.24 6.76
CA ARG A 329 16.37 -10.61 7.18
C ARG A 329 17.48 -11.14 8.08
N ASP A 330 17.14 -12.12 8.90
CA ASP A 330 18.14 -12.82 9.72
C ASP A 330 19.24 -13.46 8.87
N LYS A 331 20.43 -13.62 9.46
CA LYS A 331 21.62 -14.15 8.77
C LYS A 331 21.41 -15.55 8.18
N GLN A 332 20.56 -16.37 8.80
CA GLN A 332 20.26 -17.71 8.32
C GLN A 332 19.46 -17.68 7.03
N THR A 333 18.40 -16.85 6.97
CA THR A 333 17.61 -16.62 5.76
C THR A 333 18.47 -16.08 4.63
N GLN A 334 19.32 -15.09 4.89
CA GLN A 334 20.27 -14.57 3.89
C GLN A 334 21.18 -15.67 3.34
N LYS A 335 21.73 -16.54 4.20
CA LYS A 335 22.58 -17.66 3.79
C LYS A 335 21.82 -18.67 2.93
N ILE A 336 20.59 -19.02 3.31
CA ILE A 336 19.73 -19.94 2.52
C ILE A 336 19.47 -19.38 1.12
N VAL A 337 19.06 -18.12 1.02
CA VAL A 337 18.78 -17.48 -0.27
C VAL A 337 20.04 -17.49 -1.16
N ARG A 338 21.19 -17.08 -0.64
CA ARG A 338 22.47 -17.07 -1.39
C ARG A 338 22.86 -18.46 -1.85
N THR A 339 22.72 -19.47 -0.98
CA THR A 339 23.09 -20.85 -1.30
C THR A 339 22.17 -21.42 -2.38
N LEU A 340 20.84 -21.31 -2.20
CA LEU A 340 19.87 -21.85 -3.15
C LEU A 340 19.98 -21.16 -4.51
N SER A 341 20.08 -19.84 -4.56
CA SER A 341 20.23 -19.11 -5.82
C SER A 341 21.53 -19.43 -6.55
N SER A 342 22.63 -19.65 -5.81
CA SER A 342 23.90 -20.08 -6.40
C SER A 342 23.82 -21.47 -7.01
N ILE A 343 23.17 -22.41 -6.36
CA ILE A 343 22.92 -23.75 -6.89
C ILE A 343 21.96 -23.69 -8.08
N GLY A 344 20.87 -22.95 -7.93
CA GLY A 344 19.77 -22.89 -8.89
C GLY A 344 20.21 -22.43 -10.28
N ARG A 345 21.20 -21.51 -10.38
CA ARG A 345 21.70 -21.04 -11.68
C ARG A 345 22.30 -22.12 -12.56
N TRP A 346 22.68 -23.26 -11.96
CA TRP A 346 23.25 -24.43 -12.68
C TRP A 346 22.17 -25.45 -13.07
N ILE A 347 20.94 -25.30 -12.57
CA ILE A 347 19.81 -26.20 -12.85
C ILE A 347 18.97 -25.54 -13.94
N PRO A 348 18.59 -26.27 -15.02
CA PRO A 348 17.70 -25.70 -16.03
C PRO A 348 16.42 -25.15 -15.41
N VAL A 349 16.07 -23.89 -15.67
CA VAL A 349 14.91 -23.23 -15.06
C VAL A 349 13.59 -23.95 -15.38
N SER A 350 13.46 -24.53 -16.57
CA SER A 350 12.31 -25.35 -16.97
C SER A 350 12.11 -26.58 -16.08
N TRP A 351 13.20 -27.17 -15.60
CA TRP A 351 13.13 -28.30 -14.67
C TRP A 351 12.64 -27.85 -13.29
N ILE A 352 13.14 -26.70 -12.81
CA ILE A 352 12.66 -26.10 -11.55
C ILE A 352 11.16 -25.80 -11.64
N PHE A 353 10.72 -25.23 -12.77
CA PHE A 353 9.30 -24.92 -13.00
C PHE A 353 8.43 -26.19 -13.06
N SER A 354 8.92 -27.24 -13.71
CA SER A 354 8.21 -28.54 -13.76
C SER A 354 8.07 -29.14 -12.36
N CYS A 355 9.10 -29.10 -11.55
CA CYS A 355 9.05 -29.56 -10.16
C CYS A 355 8.08 -28.71 -9.33
N TYR A 356 8.09 -27.37 -9.51
CA TYR A 356 7.16 -26.48 -8.84
C TYR A 356 5.70 -26.79 -9.20
N GLU A 357 5.38 -26.95 -10.50
CA GLU A 357 4.04 -27.33 -10.94
C GLU A 357 3.60 -28.69 -10.39
N TRP A 358 4.48 -29.64 -10.28
CA TRP A 358 4.19 -30.93 -9.70
C TRP A 358 3.92 -30.83 -8.19
N VAL A 359 4.79 -30.13 -7.44
CA VAL A 359 4.64 -30.01 -5.98
C VAL A 359 3.38 -29.24 -5.60
N ARG A 360 3.08 -28.10 -6.25
CA ARG A 360 1.89 -27.31 -5.91
C ARG A 360 0.58 -28.07 -6.15
N LYS A 361 0.56 -29.04 -7.06
CA LYS A 361 -0.59 -29.87 -7.42
C LYS A 361 -0.72 -31.19 -6.66
N TRP A 362 0.08 -31.46 -5.63
CA TRP A 362 0.09 -32.75 -4.91
C TRP A 362 -1.30 -33.18 -4.38
N ASN A 363 -2.12 -32.23 -4.01
CA ASN A 363 -3.44 -32.51 -3.47
C ASN A 363 -4.59 -32.14 -4.45
N LYS A 364 -4.28 -31.86 -5.74
CA LYS A 364 -5.26 -31.40 -6.72
C LYS A 364 -6.55 -32.25 -6.77
N ASN A 365 -6.40 -33.57 -6.69
CA ASN A 365 -7.51 -34.53 -6.79
C ASN A 365 -8.01 -35.02 -5.44
N LYS A 366 -7.51 -34.49 -4.34
CA LYS A 366 -7.95 -34.85 -2.98
C LYS A 366 -9.02 -33.90 -2.50
N LYS A 367 -9.98 -34.41 -1.74
CA LYS A 367 -10.92 -33.58 -1.00
C LYS A 367 -10.17 -33.03 0.23
N CYS A 368 -10.02 -31.73 0.29
CA CYS A 368 -9.36 -31.01 1.38
C CYS A 368 -10.30 -29.94 1.94
N GLU A 369 -10.13 -29.56 3.18
CA GLU A 369 -10.93 -28.50 3.80
C GLU A 369 -10.39 -27.09 3.49
N ASN A 370 -9.12 -27.02 3.12
CA ASN A 370 -8.42 -25.74 2.98
C ASN A 370 -7.78 -25.57 1.59
N TYR A 371 -7.69 -24.31 1.17
CA TYR A 371 -6.81 -23.83 0.11
C TYR A 371 -5.52 -23.23 0.68
N PHE A 372 -4.54 -23.04 -0.18
CA PHE A 372 -3.39 -22.16 0.03
C PHE A 372 -3.02 -21.45 -1.28
N GLU A 373 -2.42 -20.28 -1.18
CA GLU A 373 -1.96 -19.48 -2.32
C GLU A 373 -0.60 -20.00 -2.80
N SER A 374 -0.63 -20.94 -3.75
CA SER A 374 0.57 -21.70 -4.13
C SER A 374 1.63 -20.88 -4.88
N ASN A 375 1.23 -19.78 -5.53
CA ASN A 375 2.10 -18.84 -6.25
C ASN A 375 2.22 -17.47 -5.57
N GLY A 376 1.67 -17.34 -4.35
CA GLY A 376 1.71 -16.11 -3.60
C GLY A 376 3.10 -15.76 -3.06
N PHE A 377 3.14 -14.73 -2.24
CA PHE A 377 4.38 -14.32 -1.58
C PHE A 377 4.94 -15.43 -0.71
N ILE A 378 6.25 -15.61 -0.75
CA ILE A 378 6.97 -16.74 -0.15
C ILE A 378 6.66 -16.95 1.34
N TYR A 379 6.31 -15.89 2.07
CA TYR A 379 5.94 -15.96 3.48
C TYR A 379 4.46 -16.29 3.70
N CYS A 380 3.59 -16.06 2.71
CA CYS A 380 2.16 -16.39 2.76
C CYS A 380 1.87 -17.83 2.30
N ILE A 381 2.76 -18.44 1.51
CA ILE A 381 2.57 -19.80 0.98
C ILE A 381 2.13 -20.82 2.05
N PRO A 382 2.63 -20.80 3.32
CA PRO A 382 2.17 -21.73 4.35
C PRO A 382 0.75 -21.49 4.88
N TRP A 383 0.15 -20.34 4.58
CA TRP A 383 -1.17 -20.02 5.11
C TRP A 383 -2.25 -20.88 4.48
N LYS A 384 -3.26 -21.21 5.31
CA LYS A 384 -4.41 -22.00 4.89
C LYS A 384 -5.68 -21.19 4.99
N PHE A 385 -6.52 -21.29 3.98
CA PHE A 385 -7.81 -20.62 3.89
C PHE A 385 -8.90 -21.66 3.76
N LYS A 386 -9.94 -21.60 4.58
CA LYS A 386 -11.05 -22.56 4.50
C LYS A 386 -11.76 -22.44 3.16
N GLN A 387 -11.91 -23.57 2.44
CA GLN A 387 -12.59 -23.60 1.14
C GLN A 387 -14.02 -23.10 1.23
N GLN A 388 -14.70 -23.36 2.36
CA GLN A 388 -16.07 -22.87 2.59
C GLN A 388 -16.22 -21.36 2.58
N TRP A 389 -15.14 -20.59 2.82
CA TRP A 389 -15.19 -19.13 2.76
C TRP A 389 -15.37 -18.60 1.33
N PHE A 390 -14.93 -19.36 0.35
CA PHE A 390 -14.96 -18.96 -1.06
C PHE A 390 -16.29 -19.35 -1.73
N GLY A 391 -16.65 -20.62 -1.74
CA GLY A 391 -17.89 -21.15 -2.34
C GLY A 391 -18.10 -20.69 -3.79
N GLU A 392 -19.33 -20.28 -4.10
CA GLU A 392 -19.66 -19.66 -5.40
C GLU A 392 -19.34 -18.15 -5.41
N GLY A 393 -18.86 -17.62 -4.29
CA GLY A 393 -18.63 -16.19 -4.12
C GLY A 393 -19.90 -15.37 -3.90
N THR A 394 -19.72 -14.08 -3.78
CA THR A 394 -20.77 -13.07 -3.82
C THR A 394 -20.30 -11.88 -4.63
N ARG A 395 -21.20 -10.99 -5.02
CA ARG A 395 -20.88 -9.82 -5.82
C ARG A 395 -20.95 -8.56 -4.97
N LEU A 396 -19.90 -7.75 -4.97
CA LEU A 396 -19.85 -6.45 -4.29
C LEU A 396 -19.55 -5.33 -5.29
N PRO A 397 -20.03 -4.10 -5.02
CA PRO A 397 -19.61 -2.92 -5.79
C PRO A 397 -18.15 -2.58 -5.52
N LEU A 398 -17.47 -2.07 -6.55
CA LEU A 398 -16.13 -1.49 -6.51
C LEU A 398 -16.13 -0.24 -7.41
N GLY A 399 -16.50 0.92 -6.86
CA GLY A 399 -16.81 2.10 -7.65
C GLY A 399 -17.96 1.83 -8.63
N GLU A 400 -17.72 2.03 -9.92
CA GLU A 400 -18.71 1.83 -10.97
C GLU A 400 -18.85 0.38 -11.43
N ILE A 401 -17.96 -0.52 -11.02
CA ILE A 401 -17.97 -1.93 -11.42
C ILE A 401 -18.48 -2.84 -10.28
N THR A 402 -18.79 -4.08 -10.64
CA THR A 402 -19.17 -5.12 -9.68
C THR A 402 -18.22 -6.30 -9.81
N VAL A 403 -17.70 -6.77 -8.70
CA VAL A 403 -16.65 -7.79 -8.66
C VAL A 403 -17.04 -9.01 -7.81
N SER A 404 -16.41 -10.14 -8.06
CA SER A 404 -16.61 -11.35 -7.27
C SER A 404 -15.69 -11.32 -6.03
N VAL A 405 -16.24 -11.69 -4.87
CA VAL A 405 -15.53 -11.78 -3.59
C VAL A 405 -15.85 -13.13 -2.93
N PRO A 406 -15.04 -13.59 -1.97
CA PRO A 406 -15.37 -14.78 -1.19
C PRO A 406 -16.77 -14.69 -0.57
N LYS A 407 -17.50 -15.79 -0.50
CA LYS A 407 -18.82 -15.83 0.13
C LYS A 407 -18.80 -15.36 1.58
N ASP A 408 -17.79 -15.79 2.33
CA ASP A 408 -17.52 -15.32 3.69
C ASP A 408 -16.27 -14.43 3.70
N TYR A 409 -16.38 -13.28 2.99
CA TYR A 409 -15.31 -12.31 2.91
C TYR A 409 -14.91 -11.73 4.28
N LYS A 410 -15.85 -11.70 5.24
CA LYS A 410 -15.55 -11.22 6.59
C LYS A 410 -14.61 -12.14 7.33
N ALA A 411 -14.79 -13.46 7.24
CA ALA A 411 -13.88 -14.44 7.83
C ALA A 411 -12.48 -14.35 7.19
N PHE A 412 -12.43 -14.18 5.87
CA PHE A 412 -11.17 -14.01 5.14
C PHE A 412 -10.43 -12.74 5.59
N LEU A 413 -11.10 -11.58 5.63
CA LEU A 413 -10.50 -10.31 6.05
C LEU A 413 -10.06 -10.33 7.51
N ASN A 414 -10.85 -10.94 8.41
CA ASN A 414 -10.47 -11.07 9.82
C ASN A 414 -9.20 -11.91 10.00
N MET A 415 -9.02 -12.95 9.18
CA MET A 415 -7.79 -13.74 9.21
C MET A 415 -6.56 -12.91 8.78
N HIS A 416 -6.69 -12.08 7.72
CA HIS A 416 -5.59 -11.28 7.19
C HIS A 416 -5.26 -10.05 8.03
N TYR A 417 -6.29 -9.32 8.48
CA TYR A 417 -6.15 -7.97 9.05
C TYR A 417 -6.65 -7.85 10.48
N GLY A 418 -7.22 -8.92 11.07
CA GLY A 418 -7.88 -8.83 12.37
C GLY A 418 -9.09 -7.89 12.30
N ASN A 419 -9.05 -6.78 13.02
CA ASN A 419 -10.09 -5.74 12.92
C ASN A 419 -9.92 -4.93 11.63
N PHE A 420 -10.39 -5.47 10.51
CA PHE A 420 -10.26 -4.85 9.20
C PHE A 420 -11.07 -3.55 9.01
N SER A 421 -11.99 -3.24 9.90
CA SER A 421 -12.70 -1.94 9.89
C SER A 421 -11.83 -0.79 10.40
N GLN A 422 -10.73 -1.12 11.09
CA GLN A 422 -9.79 -0.13 11.58
C GLN A 422 -8.88 0.37 10.45
N TYR A 423 -8.73 1.68 10.35
CA TYR A 423 -7.82 2.30 9.40
C TYR A 423 -6.36 2.16 9.87
N PRO A 424 -5.41 1.96 8.96
CA PRO A 424 -4.00 1.99 9.32
C PRO A 424 -3.55 3.43 9.61
N PRO A 425 -2.43 3.63 10.32
CA PRO A 425 -1.81 4.94 10.48
C PRO A 425 -1.46 5.61 9.14
N MET A 426 -1.48 6.95 9.11
CA MET A 426 -1.29 7.72 7.88
C MET A 426 0.06 7.50 7.20
N ASP A 427 1.12 7.32 7.98
CA ASP A 427 2.49 7.11 7.49
C ASP A 427 2.70 5.84 6.64
N VAL A 428 1.75 4.90 6.73
CA VAL A 428 1.75 3.69 5.89
C VAL A 428 0.75 3.74 4.74
N ARG A 429 -0.03 4.82 4.61
CA ARG A 429 -1.01 5.01 3.52
C ARG A 429 -0.33 5.64 2.31
N LYS A 430 0.36 4.84 1.54
CA LYS A 430 1.06 5.28 0.33
C LYS A 430 1.14 4.15 -0.69
N PRO A 431 1.25 4.47 -1.98
CA PRO A 431 1.43 3.46 -3.01
C PRO A 431 2.72 2.67 -2.77
N THR A 432 2.68 1.38 -3.07
CA THR A 432 3.78 0.45 -2.82
C THR A 432 4.50 0.01 -4.10
N HIS A 433 3.89 0.21 -5.26
CA HIS A 433 4.40 -0.19 -6.57
C HIS A 433 4.86 0.99 -7.43
N SER A 434 4.52 2.22 -7.04
CA SER A 434 4.94 3.42 -7.75
C SER A 434 6.47 3.51 -7.85
N VAL A 435 6.92 4.05 -8.96
CA VAL A 435 8.30 4.47 -9.14
C VAL A 435 8.28 6.00 -9.10
N ASP A 436 8.67 6.55 -7.98
CA ASP A 436 8.90 7.96 -7.96
C ASP A 436 10.20 8.30 -8.70
N ALA A 437 10.21 9.48 -9.33
CA ALA A 437 11.39 9.98 -10.04
C ALA A 437 12.55 10.32 -9.07
N SER A 438 12.27 10.51 -7.79
CA SER A 438 13.22 10.90 -6.75
C SER A 438 13.70 9.73 -5.88
N GLY A 439 13.05 8.57 -5.95
CA GLY A 439 13.37 7.40 -5.12
C GLY A 439 12.96 7.56 -3.65
N ILE A 440 11.97 8.39 -3.35
CA ILE A 440 11.57 8.80 -1.99
C ILE A 440 10.29 8.09 -1.51
N PHE A 441 9.80 7.02 -2.13
CA PHE A 441 8.71 6.22 -1.58
C PHE A 441 9.17 4.89 -1.02
#